data_6971e961ba8c1262fe476dbf1cdc1853
#
_entry.id   6971e961ba8c1262fe476dbf1cdc1853
#
_cell.length_a   1.000
_cell.length_b   1.000
_cell.length_c   1.000
_cell.angle_alpha   90.00
_cell.angle_beta   90.00
_cell.angle_gamma   90.00
#
_symmetry.space_group_name_H-M   'P 1'
#
loop_
_entity.id
_entity.type
_entity.pdbx_description
1 polymer ?
#
loop_
_entity_poly.entity_id
_entity_poly.type
_entity_poly.pdbx_seq_one_letter_code
_entity_poly.pdbx_strand_id
1 'polypeptide(L)'
;MSCIPFFCLMDQFITLFFNGSSSLYLDSVAWNATQMFVWIPFLLVIAFVVFREHDFPHMLFLIGGTLLCIVLCDQLASTVFKPLVARWRPTHNPYLQDAVDIVNGYRGGPYGFFSSHAANTFVVATFLSPVFRRRSITLSLFGWAVLSCWTRVYLGAHYIGDLAVGALFGLAIGAIAQRLYRHYFSDARTLVYHPRMLMLIPRTFAITLCLIAIPWKLYF
;
A
#
# COMPACT_ATOMS: atom_id res chain seq x y z
N MET A 1 -4.08 -14.24 -22.87
CA MET A 1 -4.21 -15.28 -21.81
C MET A 1 -5.64 -15.23 -21.31
N SER A 2 -6.47 -16.23 -21.64
CA SER A 2 -7.88 -16.28 -21.28
C SER A 2 -7.99 -16.50 -19.77
N CYS A 3 -8.29 -15.43 -19.04
CA CYS A 3 -8.82 -15.53 -17.68
C CYS A 3 -9.99 -16.53 -17.74
N ILE A 4 -10.08 -17.46 -16.78
CA ILE A 4 -11.27 -18.31 -16.67
C ILE A 4 -12.45 -17.35 -16.62
N PRO A 5 -13.41 -17.39 -17.58
CA PRO A 5 -14.39 -16.31 -17.80
C PRO A 5 -15.13 -15.91 -16.53
N PHE A 6 -15.45 -16.89 -15.68
CA PHE A 6 -16.13 -16.67 -14.40
C PHE A 6 -15.32 -15.82 -13.41
N PHE A 7 -14.03 -16.12 -13.19
CA PHE A 7 -13.19 -15.33 -12.27
C PHE A 7 -12.96 -13.90 -12.77
N CYS A 8 -12.82 -13.72 -14.08
CA CYS A 8 -12.67 -12.41 -14.67
C CYS A 8 -13.93 -11.55 -14.49
N LEU A 9 -15.12 -12.13 -14.70
CA LEU A 9 -16.40 -11.45 -14.50
C LEU A 9 -16.64 -11.10 -13.03
N MET A 10 -16.34 -12.02 -12.11
CA MET A 10 -16.46 -11.75 -10.66
C MET A 10 -15.53 -10.63 -10.21
N ASP A 11 -14.28 -10.63 -10.67
CA ASP A 11 -13.32 -9.59 -10.34
C ASP A 11 -13.74 -8.22 -10.89
N GLN A 12 -14.30 -8.17 -12.10
CA GLN A 12 -14.88 -6.95 -12.67
C GLN A 12 -16.08 -6.47 -11.86
N PHE A 13 -17.02 -7.36 -11.56
CA PHE A 13 -18.24 -7.02 -10.81
C PHE A 13 -17.92 -6.44 -9.43
N ILE A 14 -17.04 -7.13 -8.66
CA ILE A 14 -16.65 -6.65 -7.33
C ILE A 14 -15.87 -5.34 -7.43
N THR A 15 -15.02 -5.19 -8.43
CA THR A 15 -14.27 -3.95 -8.64
C THR A 15 -15.21 -2.78 -8.93
N LEU A 16 -16.17 -2.94 -9.84
CA LEU A 16 -17.14 -1.90 -10.19
C LEU A 16 -18.05 -1.54 -9.01
N PHE A 17 -18.39 -2.50 -8.16
CA PHE A 17 -19.17 -2.21 -6.94
C PHE A 17 -18.45 -1.23 -5.99
N PHE A 18 -17.12 -1.26 -5.92
CA PHE A 18 -16.32 -0.37 -5.08
C PHE A 18 -15.69 0.81 -5.81
N ASN A 19 -15.90 0.91 -7.13
CA ASN A 19 -15.33 1.99 -7.94
C ASN A 19 -16.24 3.20 -7.93
N GLY A 20 -15.67 4.35 -7.55
CA GLY A 20 -16.36 5.64 -7.56
C GLY A 20 -17.56 5.71 -6.62
N SER A 21 -18.20 6.84 -6.63
CA SER A 21 -19.52 7.06 -5.99
C SER A 21 -20.10 8.39 -6.46
N SER A 22 -21.40 8.64 -6.17
CA SER A 22 -22.01 9.96 -6.38
C SER A 22 -21.60 11.02 -5.33
N SER A 23 -20.71 10.66 -4.40
CA SER A 23 -20.29 11.52 -3.29
C SER A 23 -18.96 12.23 -3.61
N LEU A 24 -19.02 13.52 -3.91
CA LEU A 24 -17.83 14.37 -4.08
C LEU A 24 -16.90 14.34 -2.85
N TYR A 25 -17.48 14.15 -1.65
CA TYR A 25 -16.70 13.98 -0.43
C TYR A 25 -15.84 12.72 -0.47
N LEU A 26 -16.40 11.57 -0.84
CA LEU A 26 -15.67 10.31 -0.94
C LEU A 26 -14.61 10.37 -2.06
N ASP A 27 -14.93 11.05 -3.17
CA ASP A 27 -13.95 11.30 -4.24
C ASP A 27 -12.76 12.09 -3.73
N SER A 28 -13.01 13.15 -2.96
CA SER A 28 -11.94 13.94 -2.34
C SER A 28 -11.11 13.14 -1.35
N VAL A 29 -11.76 12.33 -0.50
CA VAL A 29 -11.07 11.46 0.47
C VAL A 29 -10.19 10.42 -0.25
N ALA A 30 -10.73 9.75 -1.26
CA ALA A 30 -9.99 8.75 -2.04
C ALA A 30 -8.81 9.39 -2.80
N TRP A 31 -9.04 10.57 -3.36
CA TRP A 31 -8.01 11.35 -4.03
C TRP A 31 -6.90 11.78 -3.07
N ASN A 32 -7.23 12.31 -1.90
CA ASN A 32 -6.25 12.71 -0.89
C ASN A 32 -5.46 11.50 -0.38
N ALA A 33 -6.15 10.42 -0.07
CA ALA A 33 -5.53 9.19 0.46
C ALA A 33 -4.59 8.51 -0.54
N THR A 34 -4.77 8.76 -1.84
CA THR A 34 -3.90 8.21 -2.88
C THR A 34 -2.61 9.00 -3.09
N GLN A 35 -2.55 10.25 -2.62
CA GLN A 35 -1.40 11.12 -2.84
C GLN A 35 -0.22 10.72 -1.97
N MET A 36 0.93 10.49 -2.57
CA MET A 36 2.15 10.07 -1.86
C MET A 36 2.58 11.08 -0.80
N PHE A 37 2.48 12.38 -1.10
CA PHE A 37 2.93 13.45 -0.20
C PHE A 37 2.18 13.48 1.14
N VAL A 38 0.92 13.03 1.17
CA VAL A 38 0.11 12.96 2.39
C VAL A 38 0.69 11.94 3.39
N TRP A 39 1.34 10.90 2.88
CA TRP A 39 1.95 9.84 3.69
C TRP A 39 3.40 10.11 4.08
N ILE A 40 4.05 11.14 3.50
CA ILE A 40 5.45 11.49 3.83
C ILE A 40 5.66 11.68 5.34
N PRO A 41 4.82 12.44 6.09
CA PRO A 41 5.02 12.59 7.54
C PRO A 41 4.95 11.26 8.29
N PHE A 42 4.03 10.36 7.90
CA PHE A 42 3.91 9.03 8.50
C PHE A 42 5.15 8.18 8.26
N LEU A 43 5.66 8.15 7.03
CA LEU A 43 6.87 7.40 6.66
C LEU A 43 8.13 7.98 7.33
N LEU A 44 8.24 9.31 7.41
CA LEU A 44 9.35 9.97 8.11
C LEU A 44 9.34 9.67 9.61
N VAL A 45 8.17 9.61 10.25
CA VAL A 45 8.07 9.23 11.67
C VAL A 45 8.46 7.78 11.89
N ILE A 46 8.10 6.85 10.99
CA ILE A 46 8.57 5.46 11.06
C ILE A 46 10.10 5.41 10.97
N ALA A 47 10.69 6.09 9.99
CA ALA A 47 12.14 6.15 9.82
C ALA A 47 12.83 6.81 11.03
N PHE A 48 12.26 7.87 11.58
CA PHE A 48 12.75 8.55 12.78
C PHE A 48 12.73 7.64 14.01
N VAL A 49 11.64 6.90 14.22
CA VAL A 49 11.54 5.95 15.34
C VAL A 49 12.57 4.83 15.17
N VAL A 50 12.75 4.29 13.96
CA VAL A 50 13.83 3.31 13.70
C VAL A 50 15.20 3.91 14.00
N PHE A 51 15.48 5.12 13.56
CA PHE A 51 16.73 5.81 13.81
C PHE A 51 17.02 6.04 15.31
N ARG A 52 15.98 6.34 16.10
CA ARG A 52 16.14 6.68 17.52
C ARG A 52 16.21 5.47 18.45
N GLU A 53 15.56 4.38 18.05
CA GLU A 53 15.35 3.21 18.92
C GLU A 53 16.30 2.04 18.57
N HIS A 54 17.12 2.19 17.52
CA HIS A 54 18.04 1.15 17.07
C HIS A 54 19.47 1.71 16.91
N ASP A 55 20.45 0.86 17.12
CA ASP A 55 21.84 1.13 16.77
C ASP A 55 22.04 1.13 15.24
N PHE A 56 23.19 1.56 14.79
CA PHE A 56 23.48 1.77 13.37
C PHE A 56 23.28 0.51 12.50
N PRO A 57 23.75 -0.71 12.87
CA PRO A 57 23.54 -1.91 12.07
C PRO A 57 22.07 -2.29 11.92
N HIS A 58 21.29 -2.27 13.01
CA HIS A 58 19.84 -2.52 12.98
C HIS A 58 19.10 -1.49 12.14
N MET A 59 19.40 -0.20 12.35
CA MET A 59 18.82 0.89 11.58
C MET A 59 19.08 0.73 10.08
N LEU A 60 20.35 0.47 9.70
CA LEU A 60 20.73 0.29 8.30
C LEU A 60 19.99 -0.87 7.65
N PHE A 61 19.87 -2.01 8.36
CA PHE A 61 19.12 -3.16 7.85
C PHE A 61 17.63 -2.86 7.72
N LEU A 62 17.02 -2.21 8.71
CA LEU A 62 15.58 -1.92 8.71
C LEU A 62 15.21 -0.87 7.64
N ILE A 63 15.93 0.24 7.56
CA ILE A 63 15.68 1.27 6.55
C ILE A 63 16.11 0.80 5.17
N GLY A 64 17.35 0.35 5.02
CA GLY A 64 17.89 -0.12 3.75
C GLY A 64 17.14 -1.34 3.20
N GLY A 65 16.84 -2.30 4.08
CA GLY A 65 16.04 -3.48 3.74
C GLY A 65 14.60 -3.12 3.31
N THR A 66 13.97 -2.15 3.99
CA THR A 66 12.64 -1.65 3.58
C THR A 66 12.68 -1.03 2.19
N LEU A 67 13.64 -0.16 1.93
CA LEU A 67 13.82 0.47 0.60
C LEU A 67 14.11 -0.59 -0.47
N LEU A 68 14.98 -1.53 -0.20
CA LEU A 68 15.28 -2.63 -1.12
C LEU A 68 14.02 -3.47 -1.43
N CYS A 69 13.23 -3.81 -0.41
CA CYS A 69 11.99 -4.57 -0.61
C CYS A 69 10.97 -3.80 -1.45
N ILE A 70 10.83 -2.47 -1.23
CA ILE A 70 9.96 -1.61 -2.06
C ILE A 70 10.43 -1.62 -3.52
N VAL A 71 11.73 -1.43 -3.75
CA VAL A 71 12.30 -1.47 -5.11
C VAL A 71 12.06 -2.82 -5.77
N LEU A 72 12.28 -3.93 -5.06
CA LEU A 72 12.02 -5.28 -5.57
C LEU A 72 10.54 -5.47 -5.94
N CYS A 73 9.61 -5.08 -5.06
CA CYS A 73 8.18 -5.17 -5.33
C CYS A 73 7.77 -4.33 -6.55
N ASP A 74 8.28 -3.11 -6.64
CA ASP A 74 7.96 -2.21 -7.76
C ASP A 74 8.54 -2.71 -9.09
N GLN A 75 9.80 -3.15 -9.11
CA GLN A 75 10.43 -3.70 -10.31
C GLN A 75 9.76 -5.00 -10.77
N LEU A 76 9.43 -5.91 -9.85
CA LEU A 76 8.66 -7.11 -10.20
C LEU A 76 7.31 -6.74 -10.82
N ALA A 77 6.57 -5.83 -10.19
CA ALA A 77 5.27 -5.41 -10.72
C ALA A 77 5.42 -4.70 -12.07
N SER A 78 6.28 -3.66 -12.15
CA SER A 78 6.29 -2.70 -13.25
C SER A 78 7.09 -3.17 -14.45
N THR A 79 8.22 -3.86 -14.22
CA THR A 79 9.14 -4.27 -15.29
C THR A 79 8.88 -5.69 -15.77
N VAL A 80 8.41 -6.58 -14.89
CA VAL A 80 8.22 -7.99 -15.24
C VAL A 80 6.74 -8.29 -15.50
N PHE A 81 5.89 -8.16 -14.50
CA PHE A 81 4.52 -8.67 -14.58
C PHE A 81 3.58 -7.81 -15.43
N LYS A 82 3.65 -6.48 -15.36
CA LYS A 82 2.75 -5.62 -16.18
C LYS A 82 2.96 -5.84 -17.69
N PRO A 83 4.19 -5.87 -18.23
CA PRO A 83 4.39 -6.17 -19.64
C PRO A 83 4.03 -7.62 -20.01
N LEU A 84 4.35 -8.58 -19.12
CA LEU A 84 4.15 -10.01 -19.40
C LEU A 84 2.66 -10.39 -19.42
N VAL A 85 1.88 -9.87 -18.43
CA VAL A 85 0.45 -10.19 -18.31
C VAL A 85 -0.40 -9.29 -19.19
N ALA A 86 0.03 -8.03 -19.40
CA ALA A 86 -0.63 -7.01 -20.23
C ALA A 86 -2.14 -6.88 -19.94
N ARG A 87 -2.54 -7.03 -18.65
CA ARG A 87 -3.93 -6.89 -18.23
C ARG A 87 -4.30 -5.41 -18.15
N TRP A 88 -5.29 -4.99 -18.95
CA TRP A 88 -5.81 -3.64 -18.89
C TRP A 88 -6.29 -3.26 -17.48
N ARG A 89 -6.06 -2.01 -17.08
CA ARG A 89 -6.72 -1.45 -15.89
C ARG A 89 -8.21 -1.27 -16.14
N PRO A 90 -9.07 -1.21 -15.10
CA PRO A 90 -10.49 -0.89 -15.28
C PRO A 90 -10.72 0.34 -16.16
N THR A 91 -10.00 1.44 -15.90
CA THR A 91 -10.07 2.72 -16.63
C THR A 91 -9.57 2.68 -18.08
N HIS A 92 -8.89 1.60 -18.51
CA HIS A 92 -8.38 1.40 -19.87
C HIS A 92 -9.03 0.20 -20.57
N ASN A 93 -9.89 -0.53 -19.87
CA ASN A 93 -10.56 -1.69 -20.45
C ASN A 93 -11.66 -1.20 -21.43
N PRO A 94 -11.55 -1.48 -22.75
CA PRO A 94 -12.51 -0.98 -23.73
C PRO A 94 -13.94 -1.50 -23.50
N TYR A 95 -14.12 -2.60 -22.78
CA TYR A 95 -15.43 -3.17 -22.47
C TYR A 95 -16.06 -2.60 -21.19
N LEU A 96 -15.32 -1.78 -20.42
CA LEU A 96 -15.77 -1.21 -19.15
C LEU A 96 -15.75 0.33 -19.13
N GLN A 97 -15.35 0.98 -20.23
CA GLN A 97 -15.13 2.43 -20.27
C GLN A 97 -16.37 3.26 -19.89
N ASP A 98 -17.58 2.74 -20.15
CA ASP A 98 -18.85 3.40 -19.83
C ASP A 98 -19.36 3.03 -18.42
N ALA A 99 -18.77 2.04 -17.77
CA ALA A 99 -19.17 1.55 -16.45
C ALA A 99 -18.21 1.96 -15.33
N VAL A 100 -16.98 2.41 -15.68
CA VAL A 100 -15.97 2.81 -14.71
C VAL A 100 -16.07 4.28 -14.40
N ASP A 101 -16.27 4.60 -13.13
CA ASP A 101 -16.21 5.98 -12.66
C ASP A 101 -14.74 6.46 -12.59
N ILE A 102 -14.47 7.61 -13.23
CA ILE A 102 -13.13 8.19 -13.36
C ILE A 102 -13.04 9.46 -12.53
N VAL A 103 -12.58 9.31 -11.30
CA VAL A 103 -12.39 10.44 -10.39
C VAL A 103 -11.22 11.31 -10.85
N ASN A 104 -11.48 12.60 -11.04
CA ASN A 104 -10.48 13.62 -11.42
C ASN A 104 -9.70 13.32 -12.71
N GLY A 105 -10.29 12.59 -13.63
CA GLY A 105 -9.62 12.21 -14.88
C GLY A 105 -8.45 11.24 -14.69
N TYR A 106 -8.30 10.63 -13.50
CA TYR A 106 -7.20 9.73 -13.22
C TYR A 106 -7.37 8.38 -13.91
N ARG A 107 -6.42 8.02 -14.77
CA ARG A 107 -6.43 6.73 -15.47
C ARG A 107 -5.20 5.87 -15.17
N GLY A 108 -4.07 6.49 -14.83
CA GLY A 108 -2.77 5.80 -14.67
C GLY A 108 -2.24 5.25 -16.00
N GLY A 109 -1.33 4.29 -15.95
CA GLY A 109 -0.82 3.59 -17.15
C GLY A 109 -1.78 2.48 -17.62
N PRO A 110 -1.56 1.90 -18.83
CA PRO A 110 -2.52 0.96 -19.44
C PRO A 110 -2.68 -0.35 -18.67
N TYR A 111 -1.61 -0.91 -18.13
CA TYR A 111 -1.64 -2.23 -17.49
C TYR A 111 -1.61 -2.17 -15.97
N GLY A 112 -2.37 -3.07 -15.33
CA GLY A 112 -2.62 -3.09 -13.89
C GLY A 112 -2.00 -4.26 -13.12
N PHE A 113 -1.75 -5.39 -13.73
CA PHE A 113 -1.38 -6.62 -13.01
C PHE A 113 0.13 -6.71 -12.76
N PHE A 114 0.53 -6.96 -11.52
CA PHE A 114 -0.17 -6.77 -10.26
C PHE A 114 0.07 -5.36 -9.72
N SER A 115 -0.66 -5.00 -8.64
CA SER A 115 -0.55 -3.66 -8.04
C SER A 115 0.74 -3.48 -7.25
N SER A 116 1.65 -2.62 -7.73
CA SER A 116 2.85 -2.23 -6.98
C SER A 116 2.52 -1.46 -5.68
N HIS A 117 1.42 -0.68 -5.66
CA HIS A 117 0.98 0.00 -4.43
C HIS A 117 0.62 -0.99 -3.33
N ALA A 118 -0.14 -2.05 -3.65
CA ALA A 118 -0.44 -3.09 -2.70
C ALA A 118 0.83 -3.80 -2.22
N ALA A 119 1.71 -4.22 -3.14
CA ALA A 119 2.94 -4.90 -2.79
C ALA A 119 3.84 -4.03 -1.89
N ASN A 120 4.05 -2.76 -2.23
CA ASN A 120 4.90 -1.84 -1.48
C ASN A 120 4.36 -1.53 -0.07
N THR A 121 3.06 -1.33 0.09
CA THR A 121 2.49 -1.05 1.41
C THR A 121 2.44 -2.28 2.30
N PHE A 122 2.09 -3.45 1.73
CA PHE A 122 2.08 -4.71 2.48
C PHE A 122 3.48 -5.19 2.84
N VAL A 123 4.52 -4.97 2.00
CA VAL A 123 5.90 -5.32 2.37
C VAL A 123 6.39 -4.52 3.56
N VAL A 124 6.12 -3.21 3.59
CA VAL A 124 6.46 -2.34 4.74
C VAL A 124 5.73 -2.81 6.00
N ALA A 125 4.42 -3.04 5.89
CA ALA A 125 3.61 -3.49 7.03
C ALA A 125 4.10 -4.83 7.59
N THR A 126 4.38 -5.80 6.72
CA THR A 126 4.80 -7.14 7.13
C THR A 126 6.21 -7.17 7.69
N PHE A 127 7.13 -6.41 7.10
CA PHE A 127 8.50 -6.36 7.56
C PHE A 127 8.63 -5.64 8.91
N LEU A 128 8.00 -4.46 9.07
CA LEU A 128 8.22 -3.60 10.24
C LEU A 128 7.30 -3.91 11.43
N SER A 129 6.08 -4.43 11.23
CA SER A 129 5.17 -4.70 12.34
C SER A 129 5.75 -5.60 13.44
N PRO A 130 6.43 -6.73 13.11
CA PRO A 130 6.99 -7.60 14.13
C PRO A 130 8.23 -7.03 14.83
N VAL A 131 8.86 -6.00 14.25
CA VAL A 131 10.00 -5.31 14.87
C VAL A 131 9.54 -4.58 16.12
N PHE A 132 8.50 -3.77 16.01
CA PHE A 132 8.01 -2.94 17.12
C PHE A 132 7.17 -3.69 18.16
N ARG A 133 6.62 -4.85 17.84
CA ARG A 133 5.83 -5.72 18.73
C ARG A 133 4.69 -4.98 19.46
N ARG A 134 4.05 -4.02 18.81
CA ARG A 134 2.95 -3.22 19.33
C ARG A 134 1.75 -3.32 18.41
N ARG A 135 0.62 -3.78 18.95
CA ARG A 135 -0.64 -3.95 18.20
C ARG A 135 -1.09 -2.66 17.51
N SER A 136 -0.95 -1.50 18.17
CA SER A 136 -1.32 -0.21 17.57
C SER A 136 -0.50 0.13 16.32
N ILE A 137 0.80 -0.19 16.31
CA ILE A 137 1.66 0.01 15.13
C ILE A 137 1.29 -0.97 14.02
N THR A 138 1.07 -2.25 14.35
CA THR A 138 0.59 -3.24 13.37
C THR A 138 -0.70 -2.77 12.71
N LEU A 139 -1.68 -2.32 13.51
CA LEU A 139 -2.95 -1.81 12.98
C LEU A 139 -2.76 -0.56 12.11
N SER A 140 -1.85 0.35 12.46
CA SER A 140 -1.54 1.53 11.65
C SER A 140 -0.91 1.16 10.31
N LEU A 141 0.08 0.26 10.29
CA LEU A 141 0.78 -0.14 9.07
C LEU A 141 -0.14 -0.93 8.13
N PHE A 142 -0.87 -1.92 8.64
CA PHE A 142 -1.82 -2.69 7.81
C PHE A 142 -3.05 -1.85 7.44
N GLY A 143 -3.51 -0.96 8.32
CA GLY A 143 -4.58 0.01 8.00
C GLY A 143 -4.19 0.92 6.85
N TRP A 144 -2.95 1.43 6.83
CA TRP A 144 -2.40 2.18 5.70
C TRP A 144 -2.36 1.34 4.41
N ALA A 145 -1.93 0.09 4.49
CA ALA A 145 -1.87 -0.81 3.32
C ALA A 145 -3.28 -1.10 2.75
N VAL A 146 -4.26 -1.38 3.61
CA VAL A 146 -5.65 -1.62 3.20
C VAL A 146 -6.28 -0.35 2.62
N LEU A 147 -6.07 0.80 3.25
CA LEU A 147 -6.56 2.08 2.74
C LEU A 147 -5.95 2.42 1.38
N SER A 148 -4.65 2.16 1.20
CA SER A 148 -3.99 2.29 -0.11
C SER A 148 -4.64 1.40 -1.16
N CYS A 149 -4.95 0.15 -0.85
CA CYS A 149 -5.66 -0.74 -1.76
C CYS A 149 -7.07 -0.23 -2.10
N TRP A 150 -7.83 0.23 -1.11
CA TRP A 150 -9.15 0.79 -1.32
C TRP A 150 -9.12 1.95 -2.31
N THR A 151 -8.17 2.89 -2.17
CA THR A 151 -8.07 4.01 -3.12
C THR A 151 -7.81 3.56 -4.55
N ARG A 152 -7.11 2.44 -4.75
CA ARG A 152 -6.83 1.92 -6.10
C ARG A 152 -8.07 1.33 -6.78
N VAL A 153 -8.92 0.65 -6.01
CA VAL A 153 -10.22 0.16 -6.53
C VAL A 153 -11.15 1.35 -6.77
N TYR A 154 -11.28 2.24 -5.79
CA TYR A 154 -12.16 3.41 -5.86
C TYR A 154 -11.87 4.28 -7.09
N LEU A 155 -10.60 4.51 -7.41
CA LEU A 155 -10.15 5.29 -8.57
C LEU A 155 -10.12 4.48 -9.89
N GLY A 156 -10.61 3.26 -9.93
CA GLY A 156 -10.57 2.41 -11.12
C GLY A 156 -9.17 2.06 -11.63
N ALA A 157 -8.15 2.21 -10.78
CA ALA A 157 -6.75 1.97 -11.15
C ALA A 157 -6.39 0.49 -11.21
N HIS A 158 -7.05 -0.35 -10.41
CA HIS A 158 -6.76 -1.79 -10.30
C HIS A 158 -8.02 -2.60 -10.03
N TYR A 159 -8.07 -3.80 -10.56
CA TYR A 159 -9.00 -4.82 -10.11
C TYR A 159 -8.62 -5.34 -8.72
N ILE A 160 -9.60 -5.89 -7.99
CA ILE A 160 -9.34 -6.49 -6.67
C ILE A 160 -8.32 -7.63 -6.78
N GLY A 161 -8.39 -8.44 -7.85
CA GLY A 161 -7.41 -9.48 -8.11
C GLY A 161 -5.97 -8.98 -8.25
N ASP A 162 -5.77 -7.80 -8.88
CA ASP A 162 -4.44 -7.18 -8.98
C ASP A 162 -3.88 -6.79 -7.61
N LEU A 163 -4.77 -6.32 -6.71
CA LEU A 163 -4.42 -5.93 -5.34
C LEU A 163 -4.13 -7.15 -4.47
N ALA A 164 -4.95 -8.20 -4.58
CA ALA A 164 -4.76 -9.44 -3.83
C ALA A 164 -3.41 -10.08 -4.14
N VAL A 165 -3.06 -10.19 -5.44
CA VAL A 165 -1.75 -10.71 -5.84
C VAL A 165 -0.62 -9.80 -5.39
N GLY A 166 -0.75 -8.48 -5.55
CA GLY A 166 0.24 -7.52 -5.04
C GLY A 166 0.44 -7.64 -3.53
N ALA A 167 -0.65 -7.73 -2.76
CA ALA A 167 -0.57 -7.95 -1.30
C ALA A 167 0.14 -9.27 -0.95
N LEU A 168 -0.13 -10.36 -1.65
CA LEU A 168 0.56 -11.65 -1.44
C LEU A 168 2.07 -11.54 -1.69
N PHE A 169 2.50 -10.85 -2.76
CA PHE A 169 3.92 -10.58 -2.99
C PHE A 169 4.52 -9.73 -1.87
N GLY A 170 3.83 -8.67 -1.45
CA GLY A 170 4.28 -7.82 -0.33
C GLY A 170 4.41 -8.60 0.98
N LEU A 171 3.42 -9.43 1.32
CA LEU A 171 3.45 -10.31 2.49
C LEU A 171 4.62 -11.29 2.44
N ALA A 172 4.83 -11.96 1.29
CA ALA A 172 5.90 -12.95 1.13
C ALA A 172 7.30 -12.31 1.25
N ILE A 173 7.56 -11.23 0.51
CA ILE A 173 8.84 -10.53 0.53
C ILE A 173 9.09 -9.92 1.92
N GLY A 174 8.08 -9.31 2.55
CA GLY A 174 8.19 -8.76 3.89
C GLY A 174 8.47 -9.83 4.95
N ALA A 175 7.85 -11.00 4.84
CA ALA A 175 8.11 -12.14 5.73
C ALA A 175 9.54 -12.68 5.56
N ILE A 176 10.05 -12.74 4.34
CA ILE A 176 11.44 -13.12 4.06
C ILE A 176 12.40 -12.10 4.69
N ALA A 177 12.20 -10.81 4.45
CA ALA A 177 13.02 -9.74 5.03
C ALA A 177 13.01 -9.80 6.56
N GLN A 178 11.85 -10.04 7.17
CA GLN A 178 11.72 -10.20 8.62
C GLN A 178 12.43 -11.45 9.15
N ARG A 179 12.42 -12.56 8.39
CA ARG A 179 13.20 -13.76 8.75
C ARG A 179 14.70 -13.49 8.71
N LEU A 180 15.17 -12.81 7.66
CA LEU A 180 16.58 -12.42 7.52
C LEU A 180 16.99 -11.49 8.66
N TYR A 181 16.19 -10.46 8.97
CA TYR A 181 16.46 -9.57 10.10
C TYR A 181 16.64 -10.35 11.41
N ARG A 182 15.73 -11.25 11.74
CA ARG A 182 15.84 -12.08 12.97
C ARG A 182 16.96 -13.10 12.94
N HIS A 183 17.43 -13.50 11.77
CA HIS A 183 18.56 -14.42 11.63
C HIS A 183 19.89 -13.71 11.90
N TYR A 184 20.06 -12.52 11.31
CA TYR A 184 21.30 -11.76 11.48
C TYR A 184 21.39 -10.98 12.80
N PHE A 185 20.24 -10.63 13.39
CA PHE A 185 20.14 -9.88 14.64
C PHE A 185 19.41 -10.71 15.70
N SER A 186 20.17 -11.58 16.38
CA SER A 186 19.63 -12.50 17.41
C SER A 186 19.05 -11.76 18.62
N ASP A 187 19.59 -10.60 18.95
CA ASP A 187 19.16 -9.69 20.02
C ASP A 187 17.91 -8.85 19.68
N ALA A 188 17.47 -8.85 18.42
CA ALA A 188 16.28 -8.10 18.00
C ALA A 188 15.01 -8.42 18.81
N ARG A 189 14.97 -9.62 19.46
CA ARG A 189 13.84 -10.02 20.31
C ARG A 189 13.89 -9.42 21.71
N THR A 190 15.05 -9.00 22.17
CA THR A 190 15.28 -8.47 23.53
C THR A 190 15.31 -6.95 23.58
N LEU A 191 15.30 -6.26 22.41
CA LEU A 191 15.27 -4.81 22.34
C LEU A 191 14.06 -4.23 23.09
N VAL A 192 14.36 -3.30 23.97
CA VAL A 192 13.36 -2.57 24.76
C VAL A 192 13.21 -1.18 24.15
N TYR A 193 12.00 -0.89 23.71
CA TYR A 193 11.65 0.38 23.06
C TYR A 193 11.07 1.38 24.03
N HIS A 194 11.38 2.66 23.82
CA HIS A 194 10.77 3.74 24.61
C HIS A 194 9.28 3.91 24.22
N PRO A 195 8.32 3.70 25.15
CA PRO A 195 6.90 3.69 24.79
C PRO A 195 6.39 4.98 24.12
N ARG A 196 6.92 6.15 24.54
CA ARG A 196 6.51 7.45 23.96
C ARG A 196 6.95 7.58 22.51
N MET A 197 8.12 7.07 22.14
CA MET A 197 8.62 7.07 20.75
C MET A 197 7.76 6.18 19.86
N LEU A 198 7.45 4.97 20.30
CA LEU A 198 6.60 4.06 19.55
C LEU A 198 5.19 4.64 19.28
N MET A 199 4.64 5.41 20.22
CA MET A 199 3.32 6.02 20.06
C MET A 199 3.28 7.14 19.01
N LEU A 200 4.43 7.64 18.55
CA LEU A 200 4.46 8.61 17.44
C LEU A 200 3.87 8.02 16.16
N ILE A 201 4.15 6.74 15.87
CA ILE A 201 3.67 6.06 14.64
C ILE A 201 2.12 6.05 14.57
N PRO A 202 1.38 5.45 15.54
CA PRO A 202 -0.08 5.44 15.46
C PRO A 202 -0.71 6.82 15.60
N ARG A 203 -0.08 7.76 16.32
CA ARG A 203 -0.56 9.14 16.42
C ARG A 203 -0.46 9.85 15.07
N THR A 204 0.69 9.76 14.40
CA THR A 204 0.86 10.36 13.07
C THR A 204 -0.08 9.73 12.06
N PHE A 205 -0.28 8.41 12.11
CA PHE A 205 -1.27 7.74 11.28
C PHE A 205 -2.68 8.32 11.49
N ALA A 206 -3.13 8.45 12.75
CA ALA A 206 -4.43 9.03 13.07
C ALA A 206 -4.56 10.49 12.60
N ILE A 207 -3.53 11.32 12.79
CA ILE A 207 -3.50 12.70 12.29
C ILE A 207 -3.61 12.71 10.76
N THR A 208 -2.86 11.85 10.07
CA THR A 208 -2.93 11.72 8.60
C THR A 208 -4.33 11.35 8.13
N LEU A 209 -5.02 10.42 8.83
CA LEU A 209 -6.42 10.07 8.51
C LEU A 209 -7.36 11.28 8.70
N CYS A 210 -7.20 12.05 9.77
CA CYS A 210 -7.98 13.29 9.98
C CYS A 210 -7.73 14.30 8.84
N LEU A 211 -6.49 14.47 8.41
CA LEU A 211 -6.14 15.36 7.30
C LEU A 211 -6.74 14.89 5.97
N ILE A 212 -6.70 13.59 5.68
CA ILE A 212 -7.31 12.99 4.49
C ILE A 212 -8.82 13.22 4.44
N ALA A 213 -9.48 13.19 5.60
CA ALA A 213 -10.93 13.42 5.72
C ALA A 213 -11.34 14.88 5.44
N ILE A 214 -10.41 15.83 5.43
CA ILE A 214 -10.70 17.21 5.04
C ILE A 214 -10.76 17.28 3.51
N PRO A 215 -11.86 17.77 2.90
CA PRO A 215 -11.94 17.92 1.45
C PRO A 215 -11.09 19.10 0.98
N TRP A 216 -9.85 18.82 0.57
CA TRP A 216 -8.89 19.85 0.08
C TRP A 216 -9.27 20.44 -1.26
N LYS A 217 -10.00 19.67 -2.10
CA LYS A 217 -10.57 20.11 -3.36
C LYS A 217 -12.04 19.71 -3.36
N LEU A 218 -12.92 20.67 -3.29
CA LEU A 218 -14.28 20.56 -3.76
C LEU A 218 -14.19 20.76 -5.27
N TYR A 219 -14.46 19.72 -6.04
CA TYR A 219 -14.51 19.82 -7.49
C TYR A 219 -15.83 20.48 -7.89
N PHE A 220 -15.72 21.62 -8.52
CA PHE A 220 -16.78 22.27 -9.26
C PHE A 220 -16.72 21.85 -10.72
#